data_c1b56499c604f74e1be098176bb3c7f7
#
_entry.id   c1b56499c604f74e1be098176bb3c7f7
#
_cell.length_a   1.000
_cell.length_b   1.000
_cell.length_c   1.000
_cell.angle_alpha   90.00
_cell.angle_beta   90.00
_cell.angle_gamma   90.00
#
_symmetry.space_group_name_H-M   'P 1'
#
loop_
_entity.id
_entity.type
_entity.pdbx_description
1 polymer ?
#
loop_
_entity_poly.entity_id
_entity_poly.type
_entity_poly.pdbx_seq_one_letter_code
_entity_poly.pdbx_strand_id
1 'polypeptide(L)'
;SGILGRFGGDEFVALIRPGSSHEEIAQRCLDAFVEPMWVVGRSWQLSVSIGVVVIDNQRSPGEVLRDADAAMYEAKRAGRGRWRLFGGETRKQVVRRLSLEHRLRAAVADRTIGAWFQPVVRCGDWALIGAEALARWKAPDGTWVSPAEFIPLAEELGLIDDVGDIMIDRAVEAVRVLGNAGVSIGRVSVNV
;
A
#
# COMPACT_ATOMS: atom_id res chain seq x y z
N SER A 1 -34.65 7.08 2.82
CA SER A 1 -34.24 8.35 3.45
C SER A 1 -33.08 8.10 4.42
N GLY A 2 -32.11 9.00 4.48
CA GLY A 2 -30.92 8.90 5.32
C GLY A 2 -30.50 10.27 5.84
N ILE A 3 -29.42 10.33 6.58
CA ILE A 3 -28.77 11.54 7.06
C ILE A 3 -27.40 11.62 6.37
N LEU A 4 -27.09 12.79 5.81
CA LEU A 4 -25.77 13.10 5.26
C LEU A 4 -25.13 14.17 6.14
N GLY A 5 -23.91 13.93 6.58
CA GLY A 5 -23.11 14.88 7.35
C GLY A 5 -21.72 15.05 6.75
N ARG A 6 -21.15 16.25 6.86
CA ARG A 6 -19.75 16.51 6.57
C ARG A 6 -18.95 16.25 7.84
N PHE A 7 -17.98 15.34 7.77
CA PHE A 7 -17.18 14.94 8.93
C PHE A 7 -15.94 15.83 9.09
N GLY A 8 -15.30 16.20 7.98
CA GLY A 8 -14.16 17.12 7.96
C GLY A 8 -13.56 17.23 6.56
N GLY A 9 -13.00 18.38 6.21
CA GLY A 9 -12.33 18.55 4.92
C GLY A 9 -13.17 18.11 3.71
N ASP A 10 -12.76 17.08 3.02
CA ASP A 10 -13.42 16.42 1.90
C ASP A 10 -14.18 15.13 2.30
N GLU A 11 -14.32 14.87 3.59
CA GLU A 11 -14.94 13.66 4.13
C GLU A 11 -16.41 13.88 4.50
N PHE A 12 -17.26 12.96 4.04
CA PHE A 12 -18.68 12.93 4.28
C PHE A 12 -19.10 11.57 4.82
N VAL A 13 -20.09 11.57 5.71
CA VAL A 13 -20.70 10.35 6.28
C VAL A 13 -22.18 10.35 5.96
N ALA A 14 -22.66 9.26 5.39
CA ALA A 14 -24.07 9.03 5.14
C ALA A 14 -24.60 7.87 6.00
N LEU A 15 -25.63 8.13 6.79
CA LEU A 15 -26.36 7.11 7.53
C LEU A 15 -27.64 6.76 6.77
N ILE A 16 -27.74 5.51 6.31
CA ILE A 16 -28.84 5.04 5.48
C ILE A 16 -29.75 4.14 6.32
N ARG A 17 -31.06 4.33 6.19
CA ARG A 17 -32.05 3.48 6.91
C ARG A 17 -32.14 2.08 6.29
N PRO A 18 -32.51 1.05 7.09
CA PRO A 18 -32.76 -0.29 6.60
C PRO A 18 -33.78 -0.31 5.45
N GLY A 19 -33.60 -1.26 4.52
CA GLY A 19 -34.50 -1.45 3.39
C GLY A 19 -34.02 -0.88 2.06
N SER A 20 -32.87 -0.24 2.03
CA SER A 20 -32.20 0.18 0.79
C SER A 20 -30.95 -0.67 0.57
N SER A 21 -30.69 -1.08 -0.68
CA SER A 21 -29.45 -1.76 -1.01
C SER A 21 -28.27 -0.79 -0.82
N HIS A 22 -27.31 -1.18 -0.02
CA HIS A 22 -26.09 -0.38 0.18
C HIS A 22 -25.25 -0.32 -1.09
N GLU A 23 -25.28 -1.38 -1.92
CA GLU A 23 -24.60 -1.44 -3.21
C GLU A 23 -25.18 -0.41 -4.18
N GLU A 24 -26.53 -0.37 -4.31
CA GLU A 24 -27.20 0.58 -5.19
C GLU A 24 -26.94 2.04 -4.79
N ILE A 25 -26.93 2.32 -3.49
CA ILE A 25 -26.65 3.67 -3.01
C ILE A 25 -25.21 4.06 -3.25
N ALA A 26 -24.26 3.17 -2.92
CA ALA A 26 -22.85 3.41 -3.15
C ALA A 26 -22.55 3.61 -4.66
N GLN A 27 -23.15 2.80 -5.53
CA GLN A 27 -23.00 2.94 -6.97
C GLN A 27 -23.58 4.28 -7.46
N ARG A 28 -24.78 4.66 -7.04
CA ARG A 28 -25.37 5.97 -7.39
C ARG A 28 -24.50 7.14 -6.94
N CYS A 29 -23.85 7.03 -5.78
CA CYS A 29 -22.90 8.05 -5.34
C CYS A 29 -21.67 8.12 -6.27
N LEU A 30 -21.15 6.99 -6.73
CA LEU A 30 -20.05 6.97 -7.72
C LEU A 30 -20.48 7.57 -9.05
N ASP A 31 -21.65 7.18 -9.55
CA ASP A 31 -22.20 7.63 -10.84
C ASP A 31 -22.38 9.15 -10.89
N ALA A 32 -22.68 9.77 -9.74
CA ALA A 32 -22.80 11.23 -9.65
C ALA A 32 -21.49 12.00 -9.92
N PHE A 33 -20.34 11.31 -9.92
CA PHE A 33 -19.02 11.90 -10.18
C PHE A 33 -18.41 11.42 -11.50
N VAL A 34 -19.16 10.69 -12.32
CA VAL A 34 -18.70 10.24 -13.65
C VAL A 34 -18.56 11.44 -14.60
N GLU A 35 -19.53 12.36 -14.57
CA GLU A 35 -19.48 13.55 -15.39
C GLU A 35 -18.64 14.65 -14.72
N PRO A 36 -17.85 15.40 -15.50
CA PRO A 36 -17.07 16.51 -14.98
C PRO A 36 -17.95 17.59 -14.36
N MET A 37 -17.56 18.11 -13.24
CA MET A 37 -18.24 19.23 -12.58
C MET A 37 -17.72 20.57 -13.09
N TRP A 38 -18.60 21.47 -13.49
CA TRP A 38 -18.25 22.84 -13.89
C TRP A 38 -18.33 23.78 -12.69
N VAL A 39 -17.18 24.33 -12.29
CA VAL A 39 -17.10 25.29 -11.20
C VAL A 39 -16.31 26.50 -11.67
N VAL A 40 -16.93 27.69 -11.56
CA VAL A 40 -16.30 28.99 -11.94
C VAL A 40 -15.65 28.94 -13.33
N GLY A 41 -16.38 28.40 -14.33
CA GLY A 41 -15.94 28.34 -15.73
C GLY A 41 -14.83 27.33 -16.02
N ARG A 42 -14.51 26.42 -15.08
CA ARG A 42 -13.53 25.33 -15.24
C ARG A 42 -14.21 23.99 -15.04
N SER A 43 -13.80 23.02 -15.85
CA SER A 43 -14.20 21.62 -15.71
C SER A 43 -13.27 20.90 -14.75
N TRP A 44 -13.85 20.16 -13.79
CA TRP A 44 -13.14 19.38 -12.79
C TRP A 44 -13.61 17.93 -12.85
N GLN A 45 -12.69 17.01 -13.08
CA GLN A 45 -12.96 15.59 -12.95
C GLN A 45 -12.70 15.19 -11.50
N LEU A 46 -13.75 14.91 -10.78
CA LEU A 46 -13.69 14.45 -9.38
C LEU A 46 -13.89 12.93 -9.32
N SER A 47 -13.37 12.31 -8.28
CA SER A 47 -13.66 10.92 -7.96
C SER A 47 -13.88 10.78 -6.46
N VAL A 48 -14.75 9.86 -6.07
CA VAL A 48 -15.04 9.55 -4.68
C VAL A 48 -14.70 8.09 -4.39
N SER A 49 -14.16 7.84 -3.21
CA SER A 49 -13.94 6.48 -2.69
C SER A 49 -14.85 6.29 -1.49
N ILE A 50 -15.58 5.17 -1.43
CA ILE A 50 -16.65 4.98 -0.45
C ILE A 50 -16.37 3.70 0.35
N GLY A 51 -16.34 3.84 1.67
CA GLY A 51 -16.40 2.73 2.61
C GLY A 51 -17.84 2.53 3.09
N VAL A 52 -18.30 1.30 3.06
CA VAL A 52 -19.66 0.93 3.48
C VAL A 52 -19.56 -0.02 4.67
N VAL A 53 -20.38 0.23 5.70
CA VAL A 53 -20.50 -0.66 6.87
C VAL A 53 -21.97 -0.97 7.10
N VAL A 54 -22.30 -2.23 7.26
CA VAL A 54 -23.62 -2.63 7.77
C VAL A 54 -23.58 -2.54 9.29
N ILE A 55 -24.40 -1.65 9.84
CA ILE A 55 -24.46 -1.41 11.28
C ILE A 55 -25.26 -2.52 11.95
N ASP A 56 -24.65 -3.14 12.94
CA ASP A 56 -25.32 -4.00 13.93
C ASP A 56 -25.38 -3.29 15.29
N ASN A 57 -26.25 -3.78 16.18
CA ASN A 57 -26.44 -3.18 17.50
C ASN A 57 -25.31 -3.51 18.50
N GLN A 58 -24.23 -4.16 18.07
CA GLN A 58 -23.14 -4.61 18.95
C GLN A 58 -21.93 -3.69 18.92
N ARG A 59 -21.86 -2.77 17.92
CA ARG A 59 -20.73 -1.87 17.71
C ARG A 59 -21.05 -0.45 18.17
N SER A 60 -20.06 0.18 18.79
CA SER A 60 -20.13 1.60 19.12
C SER A 60 -20.04 2.47 17.85
N PRO A 61 -20.58 3.70 17.88
CA PRO A 61 -20.45 4.63 16.74
C PRO A 61 -18.99 4.86 16.29
N GLY A 62 -18.04 4.92 17.24
CA GLY A 62 -16.63 5.08 16.92
C GLY A 62 -16.01 3.87 16.22
N GLU A 63 -16.46 2.65 16.53
CA GLU A 63 -16.05 1.43 15.81
C GLU A 63 -16.61 1.42 14.39
N VAL A 64 -17.87 1.78 14.22
CA VAL A 64 -18.52 1.86 12.90
C VAL A 64 -17.80 2.85 12.00
N LEU A 65 -17.44 4.04 12.52
CA LEU A 65 -16.70 5.03 11.75
C LEU A 65 -15.30 4.56 11.37
N ARG A 66 -14.57 3.92 12.28
CA ARG A 66 -13.25 3.33 11.97
C ARG A 66 -13.35 2.23 10.90
N ASP A 67 -14.39 1.40 10.99
CA ASP A 67 -14.63 0.34 10.04
C ASP A 67 -14.97 0.91 8.64
N ALA A 68 -15.75 1.98 8.58
CA ALA A 68 -16.06 2.69 7.33
C ALA A 68 -14.82 3.34 6.72
N ASP A 69 -13.98 3.98 7.53
CA ASP A 69 -12.71 4.58 7.09
C ASP A 69 -11.76 3.50 6.53
N ALA A 70 -11.63 2.37 7.22
CA ALA A 70 -10.84 1.25 6.75
C ALA A 70 -11.30 0.75 5.38
N ALA A 71 -12.61 0.58 5.16
CA ALA A 71 -13.17 0.17 3.88
C ALA A 71 -12.97 1.25 2.79
N MET A 72 -13.12 2.53 3.13
CA MET A 72 -12.84 3.64 2.22
C MET A 72 -11.36 3.67 1.79
N TYR A 73 -10.46 3.44 2.72
CA TYR A 73 -9.03 3.37 2.43
C TYR A 73 -8.69 2.22 1.47
N GLU A 74 -9.30 1.05 1.66
CA GLU A 74 -9.19 -0.08 0.72
C GLU A 74 -9.72 0.30 -0.68
N ALA A 75 -10.81 1.06 -0.76
CA ALA A 75 -11.31 1.58 -2.04
C ALA A 75 -10.31 2.53 -2.70
N LYS A 76 -9.66 3.42 -1.93
CA LYS A 76 -8.60 4.32 -2.42
C LYS A 76 -7.41 3.55 -2.97
N ARG A 77 -6.94 2.53 -2.26
CA ARG A 77 -5.80 1.68 -2.68
C ARG A 77 -6.10 0.84 -3.92
N ALA A 78 -7.32 0.35 -4.04
CA ALA A 78 -7.74 -0.46 -5.19
C ALA A 78 -7.92 0.35 -6.49
N GLY A 79 -7.49 1.63 -6.53
CA GLY A 79 -7.50 2.48 -7.72
C GLY A 79 -8.55 3.59 -7.67
N ARG A 80 -9.08 3.95 -6.49
CA ARG A 80 -10.09 5.02 -6.28
C ARG A 80 -11.36 4.83 -7.11
N GLY A 81 -12.29 5.77 -7.08
CA GLY A 81 -13.50 5.75 -7.91
C GLY A 81 -14.37 4.52 -7.68
N ARG A 82 -14.41 3.98 -6.47
CA ARG A 82 -15.14 2.75 -6.13
C ARG A 82 -15.60 2.72 -4.70
N TRP A 83 -16.43 1.75 -4.38
CA TRP A 83 -16.84 1.46 -3.02
C TRP A 83 -16.30 0.10 -2.53
N ARG A 84 -16.23 -0.06 -1.20
CA ARG A 84 -15.91 -1.31 -0.51
C ARG A 84 -16.83 -1.50 0.67
N LEU A 85 -17.30 -2.73 0.86
CA LEU A 85 -18.04 -3.14 2.05
C LEU A 85 -17.07 -3.61 3.12
N PHE A 86 -17.17 -3.04 4.31
CA PHE A 86 -16.45 -3.56 5.47
C PHE A 86 -16.99 -4.93 5.86
N GLY A 87 -16.13 -5.92 5.89
CA GLY A 87 -16.47 -7.29 6.29
C GLY A 87 -15.36 -7.92 7.12
N GLY A 88 -15.55 -9.18 7.52
CA GLY A 88 -14.55 -9.91 8.31
C GLY A 88 -13.16 -9.97 7.63
N GLU A 89 -13.13 -10.00 6.31
CA GLU A 89 -11.90 -9.97 5.53
C GLU A 89 -11.20 -8.61 5.60
N THR A 90 -11.95 -7.50 5.46
CA THR A 90 -11.42 -6.14 5.57
C THR A 90 -10.80 -5.89 6.95
N ARG A 91 -11.45 -6.36 8.03
CA ARG A 91 -10.91 -6.24 9.38
C ARG A 91 -9.59 -6.98 9.54
N LYS A 92 -9.50 -8.21 9.04
CA LYS A 92 -8.24 -8.98 9.04
C LYS A 92 -7.14 -8.28 8.25
N GLN A 93 -7.48 -7.69 7.10
CA GLN A 93 -6.54 -6.94 6.27
C GLN A 93 -6.03 -5.68 6.98
N VAL A 94 -6.90 -4.94 7.66
CA VAL A 94 -6.51 -3.76 8.45
C VAL A 94 -5.57 -4.14 9.60
N VAL A 95 -5.91 -5.18 10.38
CA VAL A 95 -5.05 -5.67 11.46
C VAL A 95 -3.70 -6.16 10.92
N ARG A 96 -3.73 -6.92 9.81
CA ARG A 96 -2.51 -7.38 9.14
C ARG A 96 -1.64 -6.22 8.69
N ARG A 97 -2.24 -5.18 8.11
CA ARG A 97 -1.52 -3.99 7.65
C ARG A 97 -0.86 -3.24 8.79
N LEU A 98 -1.60 -2.91 9.88
CA LEU A 98 -1.03 -2.23 11.05
C LEU A 98 0.14 -3.02 11.64
N SER A 99 0.00 -4.35 11.71
CA SER A 99 1.09 -5.23 12.13
C SER A 99 2.29 -5.15 11.17
N LEU A 100 2.04 -5.09 9.85
CA LEU A 100 3.09 -5.00 8.84
C LEU A 100 3.83 -3.65 8.92
N GLU A 101 3.10 -2.54 9.09
CA GLU A 101 3.67 -1.20 9.29
C GLU A 101 4.62 -1.16 10.48
N HIS A 102 4.18 -1.66 11.63
CA HIS A 102 5.02 -1.71 12.82
C HIS A 102 6.28 -2.54 12.60
N ARG A 103 6.14 -3.71 12.00
CA ARG A 103 7.27 -4.61 11.69
C ARG A 103 8.22 -4.01 10.67
N LEU A 104 7.72 -3.29 9.66
CA LEU A 104 8.55 -2.64 8.66
C LEU A 104 9.39 -1.52 9.27
N ARG A 105 8.79 -0.68 10.14
CA ARG A 105 9.54 0.36 10.87
C ARG A 105 10.69 -0.24 11.69
N ALA A 106 10.43 -1.34 12.39
CA ALA A 106 11.46 -2.05 13.14
C ALA A 106 12.54 -2.62 12.21
N ALA A 107 12.14 -3.27 11.09
CA ALA A 107 13.08 -3.85 10.14
C ALA A 107 14.01 -2.80 9.50
N VAL A 108 13.50 -1.60 9.22
CA VAL A 108 14.30 -0.48 8.71
C VAL A 108 15.24 0.03 9.81
N ALA A 109 14.75 0.28 11.02
CA ALA A 109 15.57 0.76 12.13
C ALA A 109 16.69 -0.23 12.50
N ASP A 110 16.41 -1.53 12.52
CA ASP A 110 17.35 -2.60 12.80
C ASP A 110 18.18 -3.05 11.58
N ARG A 111 17.96 -2.42 10.41
CA ARG A 111 18.64 -2.71 9.12
C ARG A 111 18.59 -4.19 8.75
N THR A 112 17.45 -4.87 9.02
CA THR A 112 17.27 -6.31 8.78
C THR A 112 16.75 -6.64 7.38
N ILE A 113 16.46 -5.64 6.55
CA ILE A 113 16.16 -5.83 5.13
C ILE A 113 17.42 -6.34 4.43
N GLY A 114 17.26 -7.45 3.72
CA GLY A 114 18.34 -8.11 2.98
C GLY A 114 18.27 -7.78 1.48
N ALA A 115 19.29 -8.23 0.78
CA ALA A 115 19.36 -8.16 -0.68
C ALA A 115 19.58 -9.55 -1.29
N TRP A 116 18.84 -9.84 -2.36
CA TRP A 116 19.19 -10.92 -3.30
C TRP A 116 19.77 -10.28 -4.54
N PHE A 117 20.71 -11.00 -5.20
CA PHE A 117 21.41 -10.49 -6.35
C PHE A 117 21.02 -11.31 -7.59
N GLN A 118 20.40 -10.65 -8.54
CA GLN A 118 20.08 -11.26 -9.83
C GLN A 118 21.23 -10.98 -10.80
N PRO A 119 21.90 -12.02 -11.34
CA PRO A 119 23.01 -11.82 -12.25
C PRO A 119 22.57 -11.18 -13.57
N VAL A 120 23.38 -10.25 -14.07
CA VAL A 120 23.24 -9.65 -15.39
C VAL A 120 24.37 -10.20 -16.27
N VAL A 121 23.99 -10.86 -17.36
CA VAL A 121 24.93 -11.51 -18.27
C VAL A 121 24.83 -10.90 -19.67
N ARG A 122 25.93 -10.96 -20.43
CA ARG A 122 25.97 -10.53 -21.82
C ARG A 122 25.36 -11.59 -22.73
N CYS A 123 24.48 -11.19 -23.64
CA CYS A 123 23.73 -12.12 -24.50
C CYS A 123 24.59 -12.94 -25.47
N GLY A 124 25.81 -12.53 -25.80
CA GLY A 124 26.64 -13.22 -26.80
C GLY A 124 27.45 -14.39 -26.25
N ASP A 125 27.99 -14.25 -25.05
CA ASP A 125 28.96 -15.19 -24.45
C ASP A 125 28.59 -15.58 -23.01
N TRP A 126 27.45 -15.15 -22.49
CA TRP A 126 26.98 -15.39 -21.14
C TRP A 126 27.92 -14.90 -20.04
N ALA A 127 28.88 -14.03 -20.39
CA ALA A 127 29.79 -13.46 -19.41
C ALA A 127 28.99 -12.62 -18.38
N LEU A 128 29.33 -12.82 -17.11
CA LEU A 128 28.75 -12.01 -16.01
C LEU A 128 29.26 -10.57 -16.14
N ILE A 129 28.36 -9.62 -16.30
CA ILE A 129 28.69 -8.19 -16.44
C ILE A 129 28.19 -7.35 -15.27
N GLY A 130 27.37 -7.91 -14.40
CA GLY A 130 26.85 -7.22 -13.23
C GLY A 130 25.81 -8.01 -12.47
N ALA A 131 25.17 -7.37 -11.52
CA ALA A 131 23.99 -7.89 -10.82
C ALA A 131 23.02 -6.77 -10.48
N GLU A 132 21.76 -7.12 -10.32
CA GLU A 132 20.74 -6.25 -9.74
C GLU A 132 20.48 -6.67 -8.30
N ALA A 133 20.57 -5.73 -7.36
CA ALA A 133 20.23 -5.94 -5.95
C ALA A 133 18.73 -5.75 -5.75
N LEU A 134 18.07 -6.79 -5.32
CA LEU A 134 16.62 -6.85 -5.13
C LEU A 134 16.30 -6.99 -3.64
N ALA A 135 15.56 -6.04 -3.10
CA ALA A 135 15.18 -6.03 -1.70
C ALA A 135 14.40 -7.28 -1.30
N ARG A 136 14.75 -7.85 -0.16
CA ARG A 136 14.09 -9.00 0.44
C ARG A 136 13.91 -8.77 1.91
N TRP A 137 12.71 -8.98 2.38
CA TRP A 137 12.41 -8.83 3.79
C TRP A 137 11.86 -10.12 4.36
N LYS A 138 12.55 -10.64 5.37
CA LYS A 138 12.10 -11.76 6.19
C LYS A 138 11.64 -11.20 7.53
N ALA A 139 10.37 -11.31 7.81
CA ALA A 139 9.80 -10.84 9.08
C ALA A 139 10.31 -11.68 10.27
N PRO A 140 10.22 -11.18 11.52
CA PRO A 140 10.73 -11.88 12.71
C PRO A 140 10.12 -13.27 12.94
N ASP A 141 8.90 -13.49 12.45
CA ASP A 141 8.22 -14.80 12.49
C ASP A 141 8.73 -15.80 11.42
N GLY A 142 9.74 -15.40 10.66
CA GLY A 142 10.32 -16.20 9.59
C GLY A 142 9.61 -16.11 8.24
N THR A 143 8.49 -15.40 8.14
CA THR A 143 7.71 -15.23 6.91
C THR A 143 8.41 -14.26 5.95
N TRP A 144 8.49 -14.64 4.67
CA TRP A 144 8.93 -13.73 3.62
C TRP A 144 7.81 -12.76 3.25
N VAL A 145 8.11 -11.46 3.30
CA VAL A 145 7.19 -10.40 2.84
C VAL A 145 7.57 -10.00 1.42
N SER A 146 6.58 -10.02 0.53
CA SER A 146 6.81 -9.67 -0.88
C SER A 146 7.25 -8.21 -1.04
N PRO A 147 8.24 -7.91 -1.91
CA PRO A 147 8.57 -6.54 -2.28
C PRO A 147 7.36 -5.75 -2.79
N ALA A 148 6.45 -6.40 -3.53
CA ALA A 148 5.21 -5.78 -4.00
C ALA A 148 4.25 -5.38 -2.85
N GLU A 149 4.44 -5.92 -1.64
CA GLU A 149 3.66 -5.56 -0.45
C GLU A 149 4.38 -4.50 0.40
N PHE A 150 5.70 -4.65 0.63
CA PHE A 150 6.38 -3.76 1.57
C PHE A 150 7.01 -2.51 0.93
N ILE A 151 7.36 -2.51 -0.35
CA ILE A 151 7.92 -1.32 -1.00
C ILE A 151 6.89 -0.19 -1.09
N PRO A 152 5.64 -0.40 -1.60
CA PRO A 152 4.61 0.64 -1.56
C PRO A 152 4.29 1.11 -0.13
N LEU A 153 4.37 0.20 0.84
CA LEU A 153 4.18 0.56 2.24
C LEU A 153 5.32 1.44 2.76
N ALA A 154 6.57 1.17 2.38
CA ALA A 154 7.71 2.01 2.72
C ALA A 154 7.57 3.42 2.13
N GLU A 155 7.09 3.55 0.89
CA GLU A 155 6.79 4.83 0.24
C GLU A 155 5.73 5.62 1.02
N GLU A 156 4.61 4.98 1.35
CA GLU A 156 3.51 5.60 2.11
C GLU A 156 3.95 6.06 3.52
N LEU A 157 4.87 5.33 4.15
CA LEU A 157 5.40 5.63 5.48
C LEU A 157 6.59 6.60 5.47
N GLY A 158 7.08 7.01 4.29
CA GLY A 158 8.27 7.85 4.14
C GLY A 158 9.57 7.14 4.54
N LEU A 159 9.62 5.81 4.41
CA LEU A 159 10.77 4.98 4.75
C LEU A 159 11.54 4.48 3.52
N ILE A 160 11.14 4.90 2.33
CA ILE A 160 11.73 4.37 1.09
C ILE A 160 13.21 4.74 0.94
N ASP A 161 13.57 5.95 1.34
CA ASP A 161 14.96 6.42 1.30
C ASP A 161 15.85 5.59 2.25
N ASP A 162 15.35 5.30 3.46
CA ASP A 162 16.06 4.45 4.44
C ASP A 162 16.24 3.01 3.89
N VAL A 163 15.22 2.49 3.19
CA VAL A 163 15.32 1.19 2.51
C VAL A 163 16.38 1.26 1.41
N GLY A 164 16.41 2.33 0.63
CA GLY A 164 17.42 2.59 -0.39
C GLY A 164 18.84 2.58 0.19
N ASP A 165 19.08 3.28 1.29
CA ASP A 165 20.36 3.31 2.00
C ASP A 165 20.79 1.92 2.47
N ILE A 166 19.86 1.13 3.02
CA ILE A 166 20.14 -0.25 3.39
C ILE A 166 20.55 -1.07 2.17
N MET A 167 19.86 -0.91 1.06
CA MET A 167 20.15 -1.66 -0.17
C MET A 167 21.50 -1.29 -0.78
N ILE A 168 21.89 -0.01 -0.73
CA ILE A 168 23.21 0.46 -1.15
C ILE A 168 24.30 -0.20 -0.30
N ASP A 169 24.14 -0.20 1.01
CA ASP A 169 25.12 -0.86 1.92
C ASP A 169 25.25 -2.37 1.65
N ARG A 170 24.11 -3.05 1.40
CA ARG A 170 24.13 -4.47 1.03
C ARG A 170 24.84 -4.72 -0.30
N ALA A 171 24.65 -3.82 -1.28
CA ALA A 171 25.32 -3.90 -2.57
C ALA A 171 26.84 -3.70 -2.43
N VAL A 172 27.27 -2.70 -1.66
CA VAL A 172 28.69 -2.43 -1.38
C VAL A 172 29.35 -3.62 -0.68
N GLU A 173 28.69 -4.18 0.34
CA GLU A 173 29.19 -5.34 1.06
C GLU A 173 29.31 -6.57 0.15
N ALA A 174 28.34 -6.81 -0.73
CA ALA A 174 28.40 -7.91 -1.70
C ALA A 174 29.59 -7.76 -2.67
N VAL A 175 29.83 -6.56 -3.20
CA VAL A 175 30.98 -6.27 -4.07
C VAL A 175 32.30 -6.55 -3.33
N ARG A 176 32.40 -6.12 -2.07
CA ARG A 176 33.57 -6.36 -1.24
C ARG A 176 33.83 -7.84 -1.00
N VAL A 177 32.80 -8.61 -0.63
CA VAL A 177 32.89 -10.06 -0.37
C VAL A 177 33.30 -10.80 -1.63
N LEU A 178 32.68 -10.51 -2.77
CA LEU A 178 33.01 -11.11 -4.06
C LEU A 178 34.43 -10.76 -4.51
N GLY A 179 34.85 -9.52 -4.36
CA GLY A 179 36.22 -9.08 -4.67
C GLY A 179 37.28 -9.81 -3.85
N ASN A 180 37.03 -9.99 -2.54
CA ASN A 180 37.92 -10.78 -1.66
C ASN A 180 37.99 -12.26 -2.05
N ALA A 181 36.91 -12.79 -2.65
CA ALA A 181 36.87 -14.14 -3.19
C ALA A 181 37.46 -14.26 -4.62
N GLY A 182 38.05 -13.19 -5.18
CA GLY A 182 38.60 -13.15 -6.53
C GLY A 182 37.57 -13.08 -7.65
N VAL A 183 36.30 -12.82 -7.32
CA VAL A 183 35.21 -12.68 -8.29
C VAL A 183 35.04 -11.19 -8.63
N SER A 184 35.31 -10.82 -9.88
CA SER A 184 35.06 -9.49 -10.38
C SER A 184 33.61 -9.38 -10.89
N ILE A 185 32.82 -8.53 -10.23
CA ILE A 185 31.49 -8.16 -10.70
C ILE A 185 31.57 -6.73 -11.27
N GLY A 186 31.19 -6.55 -12.54
CA GLY A 186 31.40 -5.27 -13.23
C GLY A 186 30.63 -4.12 -12.60
N ARG A 187 29.35 -4.33 -12.27
CA ARG A 187 28.51 -3.34 -11.60
C ARG A 187 27.40 -4.03 -10.78
N VAL A 188 26.94 -3.35 -9.73
CA VAL A 188 25.71 -3.69 -9.05
C VAL A 188 24.74 -2.52 -9.15
N SER A 189 23.54 -2.76 -9.66
CA SER A 189 22.45 -1.77 -9.69
C SER A 189 21.54 -1.96 -8.48
N VAL A 190 21.09 -0.86 -7.94
CA VAL A 190 20.12 -0.78 -6.84
C VAL A 190 18.94 0.05 -7.32
N ASN A 191 17.73 -0.43 -7.08
CA ASN A 191 16.51 0.36 -7.30
C ASN A 191 16.30 1.27 -6.08
N VAL A 192 16.30 2.57 -6.32
CA VAL A 192 16.10 3.64 -5.33
C VAL A 192 14.88 4.47 -5.69
#